data_2444d7ac3c59c302f58911c38f2a4d0b
#
_entry.id   2444d7ac3c59c302f58911c38f2a4d0b
#
_cell.length_a   1.000
_cell.length_b   1.000
_cell.length_c   1.000
_cell.angle_alpha   90.00
_cell.angle_beta   90.00
_cell.angle_gamma   90.00
#
_symmetry.space_group_name_H-M   'P 1'
#
loop_
_entity.id
_entity.type
_entity.pdbx_description
1 polymer ?
#
loop_
_entity_poly.entity_id
_entity_poly.type
_entity_poly.pdbx_seq_one_letter_code
_entity_poly.pdbx_strand_id
1 'polypeptide(L)'
;TTFDLGDQRLELVLAEDGSTEVAPDGTGMGSTSDGCQPPTNVKGKLAVIDRGACTFVSKALNAQMGGALALLVLDNAMGHVTPNPSLNDPAITLPLLSLSFEDGQKLKAALKGETPVVATVYRRGEEVKRDGTIDNTVVAHEFGHYLHHRLVLCGSPTCDGMSEGWGDFTALIMVIEADDVFPGKVYPLAQYATGGANPNGTYFGIRRAPYSVELDKNPLTFQHIRKSAKLPMTVPLSPTSPEMTEVHNV
;
A
#
# COMPACT_ATOMS: atom_id res chain seq x y z
N THR A 1 -18.27 4.79 -7.33
CA THR A 1 -19.15 5.09 -6.20
C THR A 1 -18.33 5.85 -5.17
N THR A 2 -18.66 7.12 -4.95
CA THR A 2 -18.02 7.98 -3.96
C THR A 2 -18.59 7.63 -2.59
N PHE A 3 -17.81 6.97 -1.74
CA PHE A 3 -18.14 6.81 -0.35
C PHE A 3 -17.66 8.06 0.38
N ASP A 4 -18.57 8.93 0.74
CA ASP A 4 -18.27 10.06 1.61
C ASP A 4 -18.94 9.81 2.96
N LEU A 5 -18.16 9.40 3.94
CA LEU A 5 -18.60 9.31 5.31
C LEU A 5 -18.45 10.66 6.04
N GLY A 6 -17.95 11.69 5.33
CA GLY A 6 -17.57 12.95 5.98
C GLY A 6 -16.54 12.72 7.09
N ASP A 7 -16.45 13.65 8.03
CA ASP A 7 -15.58 13.55 9.21
C ASP A 7 -16.22 12.73 10.35
N GLN A 8 -16.96 11.66 10.01
CA GLN A 8 -17.62 10.84 11.02
C GLN A 8 -16.59 10.06 11.84
N ARG A 9 -16.71 10.18 13.14
CA ARG A 9 -15.98 9.33 14.09
C ARG A 9 -16.77 8.05 14.31
N LEU A 10 -16.18 6.92 13.95
CA LEU A 10 -16.78 5.59 14.10
C LEU A 10 -16.09 4.82 15.23
N GLU A 11 -16.86 4.19 16.08
CA GLU A 11 -16.37 3.19 17.01
C GLU A 11 -15.93 1.95 16.23
N LEU A 12 -14.75 1.42 16.53
CA LEU A 12 -14.24 0.19 15.97
C LEU A 12 -14.68 -0.98 16.84
N VAL A 13 -15.11 -2.05 16.21
CA VAL A 13 -15.47 -3.29 16.90
C VAL A 13 -14.96 -4.49 16.13
N LEU A 14 -14.34 -5.46 16.84
CA LEU A 14 -14.04 -6.75 16.24
C LEU A 14 -15.37 -7.43 15.91
N ALA A 15 -15.56 -7.77 14.65
CA ALA A 15 -16.80 -8.37 14.19
C ALA A 15 -17.01 -9.76 14.81
N GLU A 16 -18.24 -10.08 15.14
CA GLU A 16 -18.65 -11.38 15.65
C GLU A 16 -19.73 -11.95 14.74
N ASP A 17 -19.35 -12.91 13.89
CA ASP A 17 -20.26 -13.61 12.98
C ASP A 17 -20.70 -14.98 13.52
N GLY A 18 -20.10 -15.43 14.62
CA GLY A 18 -20.49 -16.65 15.34
C GLY A 18 -20.09 -17.97 14.68
N SER A 19 -19.33 -17.93 13.57
CA SER A 19 -18.91 -19.12 12.83
C SER A 19 -17.38 -19.19 12.66
N THR A 20 -16.88 -20.41 12.51
CA THR A 20 -15.48 -20.68 12.12
C THR A 20 -15.41 -21.47 10.81
N GLU A 21 -16.53 -21.55 10.09
CA GLU A 21 -16.59 -22.27 8.83
C GLU A 21 -15.91 -21.48 7.70
N VAL A 22 -15.17 -22.19 6.87
CA VAL A 22 -14.55 -21.65 5.67
C VAL A 22 -15.56 -21.71 4.54
N ALA A 23 -15.86 -20.59 3.91
CA ALA A 23 -16.78 -20.54 2.78
C ALA A 23 -16.21 -21.27 1.54
N PRO A 24 -17.03 -21.76 0.62
CA PRO A 24 -16.58 -22.44 -0.60
C PRO A 24 -15.65 -21.59 -1.49
N ASP A 25 -15.76 -20.27 -1.40
CA ASP A 25 -14.95 -19.29 -2.14
C ASP A 25 -13.72 -18.83 -1.35
N GLY A 26 -13.49 -19.42 -0.17
CA GLY A 26 -12.44 -19.02 0.77
C GLY A 26 -11.29 -20.00 0.88
N THR A 27 -10.24 -19.55 1.53
CA THR A 27 -9.03 -20.34 1.84
C THR A 27 -8.54 -20.03 3.25
N GLY A 28 -7.82 -20.97 3.85
CA GLY A 28 -7.24 -20.80 5.18
C GLY A 28 -8.15 -21.30 6.29
N MET A 29 -7.93 -20.81 7.50
CA MET A 29 -8.74 -21.17 8.67
C MET A 29 -9.76 -20.08 8.96
N GLY A 30 -10.98 -20.48 9.29
CA GLY A 30 -12.02 -19.55 9.73
C GLY A 30 -11.84 -19.13 11.19
N SER A 31 -12.43 -18.00 11.53
CA SER A 31 -12.50 -17.47 12.90
C SER A 31 -13.85 -16.77 13.07
N THR A 32 -14.32 -16.65 14.30
CA THR A 32 -15.59 -15.95 14.61
C THR A 32 -15.55 -14.45 14.28
N SER A 33 -14.42 -13.94 13.82
CA SER A 33 -14.20 -12.54 13.44
C SER A 33 -13.78 -12.37 11.98
N ASP A 34 -13.96 -13.37 11.13
CA ASP A 34 -13.55 -13.29 9.73
C ASP A 34 -14.61 -12.65 8.80
N GLY A 35 -15.83 -12.44 9.28
CA GLY A 35 -16.91 -11.80 8.54
C GLY A 35 -17.42 -12.61 7.35
N CYS A 36 -17.24 -13.93 7.37
CA CYS A 36 -17.77 -14.82 6.33
C CYS A 36 -19.27 -15.10 6.48
N GLN A 37 -19.84 -14.75 7.60
CA GLN A 37 -21.27 -14.63 7.85
C GLN A 37 -21.59 -13.19 8.32
N PRO A 38 -22.85 -12.73 8.22
CA PRO A 38 -23.22 -11.40 8.68
C PRO A 38 -22.97 -11.22 10.18
N PRO A 39 -22.07 -10.32 10.57
CA PRO A 39 -21.77 -10.08 11.99
C PRO A 39 -22.92 -9.35 12.67
N THR A 40 -23.13 -9.62 13.96
CA THR A 40 -24.28 -9.15 14.73
C THR A 40 -24.01 -7.88 15.53
N ASN A 41 -22.74 -7.52 15.76
CA ASN A 41 -22.31 -6.46 16.69
C ASN A 41 -21.79 -5.19 16.00
N VAL A 42 -21.91 -5.06 14.68
CA VAL A 42 -21.23 -4.01 13.86
C VAL A 42 -22.14 -2.86 13.44
N LYS A 43 -23.43 -2.88 13.77
CA LYS A 43 -24.40 -1.89 13.32
C LYS A 43 -24.00 -0.47 13.71
N GLY A 44 -23.86 0.41 12.72
CA GLY A 44 -23.50 1.81 12.90
C GLY A 44 -22.02 2.03 13.25
N LYS A 45 -21.17 1.00 13.15
CA LYS A 45 -19.76 1.02 13.55
C LYS A 45 -18.83 0.71 12.39
N LEU A 46 -17.54 0.84 12.62
CA LEU A 46 -16.50 0.31 11.74
C LEU A 46 -16.22 -1.15 12.16
N ALA A 47 -16.59 -2.07 11.28
CA ALA A 47 -16.34 -3.49 11.50
C ALA A 47 -14.86 -3.81 11.26
N VAL A 48 -14.20 -4.44 12.23
CA VAL A 48 -12.84 -4.97 12.12
C VAL A 48 -12.94 -6.47 11.92
N ILE A 49 -12.39 -6.99 10.84
CA ILE A 49 -12.46 -8.41 10.49
C ILE A 49 -11.10 -8.98 10.12
N ASP A 50 -10.96 -10.29 10.26
CA ASP A 50 -9.77 -11.03 9.85
C ASP A 50 -9.80 -11.39 8.37
N ARG A 51 -8.65 -11.35 7.71
CA ARG A 51 -8.45 -11.91 6.39
C ARG A 51 -8.51 -13.46 6.46
N GLY A 52 -8.99 -14.09 5.38
CA GLY A 52 -9.10 -15.55 5.25
C GLY A 52 -10.55 -16.03 5.25
N ALA A 53 -10.74 -17.32 5.07
CA ALA A 53 -12.00 -18.06 5.11
C ALA A 53 -13.06 -17.73 4.04
N CYS A 54 -13.07 -16.52 3.47
CA CYS A 54 -13.91 -16.14 2.32
C CYS A 54 -13.33 -14.93 1.57
N THR A 55 -13.94 -14.58 0.43
CA THR A 55 -13.49 -13.45 -0.41
C THR A 55 -13.74 -12.09 0.27
N PHE A 56 -13.00 -11.07 -0.14
CA PHE A 56 -13.23 -9.69 0.34
C PHE A 56 -14.62 -9.18 -0.04
N VAL A 57 -15.15 -9.62 -1.18
CA VAL A 57 -16.52 -9.29 -1.63
C VAL A 57 -17.54 -9.84 -0.64
N SER A 58 -17.44 -11.13 -0.28
CA SER A 58 -18.31 -11.77 0.71
C SER A 58 -18.25 -11.08 2.06
N LYS A 59 -17.03 -10.75 2.54
CA LYS A 59 -16.82 -10.01 3.78
C LYS A 59 -17.50 -8.64 3.78
N ALA A 60 -17.34 -7.90 2.68
CA ALA A 60 -17.94 -6.57 2.54
C ALA A 60 -19.46 -6.62 2.52
N LEU A 61 -20.04 -7.55 1.77
CA LEU A 61 -21.50 -7.73 1.72
C LEU A 61 -22.06 -8.16 3.09
N ASN A 62 -21.39 -9.07 3.78
CA ASN A 62 -21.80 -9.52 5.12
C ASN A 62 -21.71 -8.40 6.15
N ALA A 63 -20.62 -7.63 6.17
CA ALA A 63 -20.49 -6.47 7.05
C ALA A 63 -21.59 -5.43 6.77
N GLN A 64 -21.89 -5.19 5.49
CA GLN A 64 -22.97 -4.29 5.08
C GLN A 64 -24.34 -4.82 5.53
N MET A 65 -24.62 -6.11 5.40
CA MET A 65 -25.83 -6.73 5.93
C MET A 65 -25.93 -6.63 7.45
N GLY A 66 -24.81 -6.72 8.16
CA GLY A 66 -24.73 -6.47 9.61
C GLY A 66 -24.91 -5.01 10.00
N GLY A 67 -25.02 -4.11 9.02
CA GLY A 67 -25.23 -2.67 9.22
C GLY A 67 -23.96 -1.88 9.58
N ALA A 68 -22.77 -2.39 9.27
CA ALA A 68 -21.52 -1.66 9.38
C ALA A 68 -21.51 -0.44 8.44
N LEU A 69 -20.86 0.65 8.86
CA LEU A 69 -20.66 1.86 8.05
C LEU A 69 -19.33 1.84 7.29
N ALA A 70 -18.36 1.09 7.78
CA ALA A 70 -17.08 0.88 7.14
C ALA A 70 -16.53 -0.49 7.54
N LEU A 71 -15.57 -1.00 6.76
CA LEU A 71 -14.93 -2.28 6.97
C LEU A 71 -13.40 -2.12 7.01
N LEU A 72 -12.76 -2.69 8.01
CA LEU A 72 -11.32 -2.78 8.14
C LEU A 72 -10.89 -4.24 8.18
N VAL A 73 -10.13 -4.66 7.18
CA VAL A 73 -9.60 -6.02 7.09
C VAL A 73 -8.19 -6.06 7.66
N LEU A 74 -7.96 -6.95 8.60
CA LEU A 74 -6.65 -7.22 9.17
C LEU A 74 -5.97 -8.35 8.43
N ASP A 75 -4.70 -8.14 8.04
CA ASP A 75 -3.94 -9.22 7.41
C ASP A 75 -3.69 -10.36 8.40
N ASN A 76 -3.59 -11.57 7.88
CA ASN A 76 -3.49 -12.81 8.67
C ASN A 76 -2.08 -13.41 8.70
N ALA A 77 -1.09 -12.78 8.07
CA ALA A 77 0.30 -13.25 8.09
C ALA A 77 1.32 -12.11 8.01
N MET A 78 2.44 -12.29 8.72
CA MET A 78 3.57 -11.35 8.68
C MET A 78 4.24 -11.31 7.30
N GLY A 79 4.72 -10.12 6.93
CA GLY A 79 5.49 -9.93 5.70
C GLY A 79 4.66 -9.95 4.42
N HIS A 80 3.36 -10.03 4.51
CA HIS A 80 2.47 -9.82 3.37
C HIS A 80 2.38 -8.34 3.04
N VAL A 81 2.26 -8.03 1.76
CA VAL A 81 1.80 -6.72 1.32
C VAL A 81 0.36 -6.57 1.81
N THR A 82 0.08 -5.48 2.51
CA THR A 82 -1.28 -5.17 2.97
C THR A 82 -2.24 -5.33 1.80
N PRO A 83 -3.27 -6.16 1.91
CA PRO A 83 -4.15 -6.44 0.79
C PRO A 83 -4.82 -5.16 0.29
N ASN A 84 -4.75 -4.94 -1.02
CA ASN A 84 -5.53 -3.90 -1.69
C ASN A 84 -6.74 -4.60 -2.35
N PRO A 85 -7.86 -4.75 -1.65
CA PRO A 85 -9.00 -5.48 -2.18
C PRO A 85 -9.69 -4.68 -3.27
N SER A 86 -9.62 -5.17 -4.49
CA SER A 86 -10.48 -4.68 -5.58
C SER A 86 -11.90 -5.17 -5.33
N LEU A 87 -12.78 -4.27 -4.97
CA LEU A 87 -14.21 -4.54 -4.84
C LEU A 87 -14.92 -4.12 -6.12
N ASN A 88 -15.08 -5.05 -7.04
CA ASN A 88 -15.75 -4.79 -8.32
C ASN A 88 -17.26 -5.15 -8.29
N ASP A 89 -17.86 -5.26 -7.12
CA ASP A 89 -19.27 -5.53 -6.97
C ASP A 89 -20.03 -4.21 -6.70
N PRO A 90 -20.98 -3.82 -7.58
CA PRO A 90 -21.75 -2.58 -7.42
C PRO A 90 -22.72 -2.61 -6.22
N ALA A 91 -22.99 -3.77 -5.64
CA ALA A 91 -23.80 -3.90 -4.43
C ALA A 91 -23.06 -3.46 -3.17
N ILE A 92 -21.72 -3.38 -3.23
CA ILE A 92 -20.92 -2.93 -2.09
C ILE A 92 -20.91 -1.40 -2.05
N THR A 93 -21.46 -0.86 -0.97
CA THR A 93 -21.60 0.58 -0.76
C THR A 93 -20.80 1.12 0.44
N LEU A 94 -20.20 0.25 1.25
CA LEU A 94 -19.35 0.68 2.37
C LEU A 94 -17.87 0.79 1.95
N PRO A 95 -17.10 1.72 2.54
CA PRO A 95 -15.65 1.78 2.34
C PRO A 95 -14.96 0.59 2.99
N LEU A 96 -13.95 0.05 2.29
CA LEU A 96 -13.10 -1.01 2.79
C LEU A 96 -11.65 -0.51 2.89
N LEU A 97 -11.04 -0.77 4.02
CA LEU A 97 -9.66 -0.47 4.37
C LEU A 97 -8.95 -1.76 4.78
N SER A 98 -7.64 -1.74 4.80
CA SER A 98 -6.83 -2.87 5.28
C SER A 98 -5.67 -2.41 6.16
N LEU A 99 -5.25 -3.28 7.09
CA LEU A 99 -4.07 -3.09 7.93
C LEU A 99 -3.11 -4.26 7.78
N SER A 100 -1.83 -3.98 8.02
CA SER A 100 -0.79 -5.01 8.15
C SER A 100 -1.11 -5.97 9.30
N PHE A 101 -0.49 -7.14 9.27
CA PHE A 101 -0.62 -8.10 10.39
C PHE A 101 -0.20 -7.46 11.72
N GLU A 102 0.96 -6.81 11.76
CA GLU A 102 1.54 -6.23 12.97
C GLU A 102 0.63 -5.16 13.58
N ASP A 103 0.13 -4.24 12.75
CA ASP A 103 -0.77 -3.19 13.21
C ASP A 103 -2.16 -3.73 13.53
N GLY A 104 -2.60 -4.75 12.82
CA GLY A 104 -3.82 -5.51 13.12
C GLY A 104 -3.78 -6.14 14.50
N GLN A 105 -2.64 -6.75 14.90
CA GLN A 105 -2.49 -7.32 16.25
C GLN A 105 -2.52 -6.25 17.35
N LYS A 106 -1.88 -5.09 17.11
CA LYS A 106 -1.95 -3.94 18.04
C LYS A 106 -3.38 -3.45 18.19
N LEU A 107 -4.11 -3.32 17.09
CA LEU A 107 -5.51 -2.90 17.10
C LEU A 107 -6.39 -3.91 17.85
N LYS A 108 -6.25 -5.21 17.58
CA LYS A 108 -6.98 -6.25 18.33
C LYS A 108 -6.71 -6.20 19.83
N ALA A 109 -5.47 -5.93 20.22
CA ALA A 109 -5.13 -5.76 21.64
C ALA A 109 -5.85 -4.54 22.24
N ALA A 110 -5.89 -3.42 21.51
CA ALA A 110 -6.61 -2.22 21.95
C ALA A 110 -8.13 -2.44 22.06
N LEU A 111 -8.73 -3.18 21.12
CA LEU A 111 -10.16 -3.49 21.08
C LEU A 111 -10.62 -4.41 22.24
N LYS A 112 -9.70 -5.11 22.90
CA LYS A 112 -9.98 -5.92 24.10
C LYS A 112 -10.03 -5.09 25.40
N GLY A 113 -9.60 -3.83 25.33
CA GLY A 113 -9.61 -2.93 26.48
C GLY A 113 -11.02 -2.38 26.75
N GLU A 114 -11.18 -1.74 27.92
CA GLU A 114 -12.46 -1.14 28.34
C GLU A 114 -12.76 0.20 27.63
N THR A 115 -11.74 0.85 27.08
CA THR A 115 -11.89 2.13 26.39
C THR A 115 -12.27 1.92 24.94
N PRO A 116 -13.40 2.50 24.46
CA PRO A 116 -13.78 2.41 23.06
C PRO A 116 -12.70 2.97 22.13
N VAL A 117 -12.31 2.21 21.10
CA VAL A 117 -11.41 2.68 20.05
C VAL A 117 -12.25 3.38 18.99
N VAL A 118 -11.89 4.61 18.65
CA VAL A 118 -12.62 5.43 17.69
C VAL A 118 -11.68 5.91 16.61
N ALA A 119 -12.11 5.82 15.35
CA ALA A 119 -11.37 6.35 14.20
C ALA A 119 -12.24 7.26 13.36
N THR A 120 -11.62 8.20 12.67
CA THR A 120 -12.24 8.96 11.60
C THR A 120 -11.89 8.32 10.27
N VAL A 121 -12.90 7.93 9.49
CA VAL A 121 -12.74 7.42 8.14
C VAL A 121 -13.11 8.55 7.18
N TYR A 122 -12.15 9.01 6.42
CA TYR A 122 -12.38 10.02 5.40
C TYR A 122 -11.70 9.61 4.08
N ARG A 123 -12.32 9.98 2.98
CA ARG A 123 -11.68 9.95 1.68
C ARG A 123 -11.23 11.37 1.35
N ARG A 124 -9.95 11.56 1.14
CA ARG A 124 -9.51 12.79 0.47
C ARG A 124 -10.17 12.81 -0.89
N GLY A 125 -10.79 13.93 -1.26
CA GLY A 125 -11.64 14.07 -2.46
C GLY A 125 -11.08 13.41 -3.72
N GLU A 126 -11.78 13.49 -4.84
CA GLU A 126 -11.33 12.82 -6.08
C GLU A 126 -9.85 13.07 -6.29
N GLU A 127 -9.06 11.99 -6.25
CA GLU A 127 -7.63 12.07 -6.57
C GLU A 127 -7.52 12.72 -7.94
N VAL A 128 -6.88 13.87 -7.98
CA VAL A 128 -6.50 14.47 -9.25
C VAL A 128 -5.62 13.44 -9.93
N LYS A 129 -6.16 12.76 -10.94
CA LYS A 129 -5.39 11.83 -11.77
C LYS A 129 -4.25 12.63 -12.38
N ARG A 130 -3.05 12.37 -11.92
CA ARG A 130 -1.84 13.00 -12.40
C ARG A 130 -1.23 12.09 -13.45
N ASP A 131 -1.02 12.64 -14.63
CA ASP A 131 -0.39 11.93 -15.73
C ASP A 131 1.13 11.97 -15.54
N GLY A 132 1.79 10.80 -15.55
CA GLY A 132 3.25 10.71 -15.46
C GLY A 132 3.98 11.40 -16.60
N THR A 133 3.33 11.60 -17.76
CA THR A 133 3.93 12.30 -18.92
C THR A 133 4.20 13.78 -18.66
N ILE A 134 3.64 14.37 -17.61
CA ILE A 134 3.94 15.75 -17.20
C ILE A 134 4.81 15.80 -15.92
N ASP A 135 5.29 14.66 -15.46
CA ASP A 135 6.31 14.58 -14.42
C ASP A 135 7.69 14.55 -15.07
N ASN A 136 8.46 15.61 -14.88
CA ASN A 136 9.77 15.75 -15.52
C ASN A 136 10.72 14.62 -15.17
N THR A 137 10.62 14.04 -13.97
CA THR A 137 11.47 12.92 -13.57
C THR A 137 11.10 11.63 -14.29
N VAL A 138 9.81 11.41 -14.59
CA VAL A 138 9.37 10.27 -15.41
C VAL A 138 9.87 10.44 -16.84
N VAL A 139 9.66 11.62 -17.44
CA VAL A 139 10.12 11.88 -18.81
C VAL A 139 11.64 11.74 -18.92
N ALA A 140 12.40 12.22 -17.95
CA ALA A 140 13.85 12.09 -17.93
C ALA A 140 14.32 10.65 -17.73
N HIS A 141 13.59 9.84 -16.95
CA HIS A 141 13.83 8.42 -16.79
C HIS A 141 13.67 7.67 -18.12
N GLU A 142 12.57 7.88 -18.82
CA GLU A 142 12.32 7.27 -20.14
C GLU A 142 13.36 7.71 -21.18
N PHE A 143 13.81 8.96 -21.11
CA PHE A 143 14.92 9.43 -21.94
C PHE A 143 16.23 8.71 -21.59
N GLY A 144 16.47 8.38 -20.31
CA GLY A 144 17.60 7.57 -19.87
C GLY A 144 17.60 6.17 -20.51
N HIS A 145 16.44 5.52 -20.60
CA HIS A 145 16.28 4.26 -21.35
C HIS A 145 16.63 4.42 -22.82
N TYR A 146 16.15 5.48 -23.45
CA TYR A 146 16.47 5.75 -24.85
C TYR A 146 17.97 5.90 -25.06
N LEU A 147 18.68 6.66 -24.21
CA LEU A 147 20.13 6.80 -24.31
C LEU A 147 20.85 5.47 -24.12
N HIS A 148 20.49 4.72 -23.09
CA HIS A 148 21.10 3.45 -22.77
C HIS A 148 20.95 2.45 -23.92
N HIS A 149 19.75 2.28 -24.47
CA HIS A 149 19.47 1.36 -25.57
C HIS A 149 20.09 1.80 -26.91
N ARG A 150 20.43 3.07 -27.05
CA ARG A 150 21.20 3.56 -28.23
C ARG A 150 22.70 3.25 -28.12
N LEU A 151 23.21 3.10 -26.92
CA LEU A 151 24.62 2.86 -26.64
C LEU A 151 24.94 1.37 -26.42
N VAL A 152 23.98 0.60 -25.92
CA VAL A 152 24.15 -0.81 -25.55
C VAL A 152 22.98 -1.64 -26.08
N LEU A 153 23.30 -2.77 -26.71
CA LEU A 153 22.28 -3.78 -27.04
C LEU A 153 21.95 -4.59 -25.78
N CYS A 154 20.80 -4.28 -25.19
CA CYS A 154 20.24 -5.05 -24.08
C CYS A 154 19.55 -6.32 -24.57
N GLY A 155 19.75 -7.42 -23.88
CA GLY A 155 19.15 -8.71 -24.17
C GLY A 155 19.28 -9.67 -22.98
N SER A 156 19.50 -9.10 -21.79
CA SER A 156 19.60 -9.91 -20.56
C SER A 156 18.95 -9.17 -19.38
N PRO A 157 18.42 -9.91 -18.39
CA PRO A 157 17.84 -9.31 -17.18
C PRO A 157 18.81 -8.35 -16.44
N THR A 158 20.11 -8.59 -16.51
CA THR A 158 21.11 -7.69 -15.91
C THR A 158 21.18 -6.36 -16.65
N CYS A 159 21.14 -6.39 -17.99
CA CYS A 159 21.12 -5.17 -18.78
C CYS A 159 19.82 -4.38 -18.58
N ASP A 160 18.69 -5.08 -18.46
CA ASP A 160 17.40 -4.44 -18.20
C ASP A 160 17.42 -3.74 -16.83
N GLY A 161 17.92 -4.39 -15.77
CA GLY A 161 18.10 -3.78 -14.46
C GLY A 161 19.06 -2.58 -14.47
N MET A 162 20.16 -2.65 -15.26
CA MET A 162 21.04 -1.49 -15.45
C MET A 162 20.33 -0.36 -16.18
N SER A 163 19.46 -0.67 -17.14
CA SER A 163 18.68 0.33 -17.87
C SER A 163 17.77 1.12 -16.94
N GLU A 164 17.13 0.44 -15.98
CA GLU A 164 16.30 1.08 -14.95
C GLU A 164 17.13 2.03 -14.07
N GLY A 165 18.29 1.56 -13.58
CA GLY A 165 19.19 2.39 -12.78
C GLY A 165 19.72 3.62 -13.56
N TRP A 166 20.04 3.46 -14.84
CA TRP A 166 20.42 4.57 -15.70
C TRP A 166 19.27 5.53 -15.99
N GLY A 167 18.04 5.05 -16.08
CA GLY A 167 16.84 5.88 -16.17
C GLY A 167 16.73 6.81 -14.97
N ASP A 168 16.78 6.26 -13.77
CA ASP A 168 16.69 7.03 -12.54
C ASP A 168 17.87 8.00 -12.35
N PHE A 169 19.10 7.54 -12.64
CA PHE A 169 20.29 8.39 -12.58
C PHE A 169 20.19 9.60 -13.52
N THR A 170 19.72 9.37 -14.76
CA THR A 170 19.50 10.44 -15.73
C THR A 170 18.45 11.43 -15.22
N ALA A 171 17.35 10.93 -14.68
CA ALA A 171 16.29 11.75 -14.12
C ALA A 171 16.80 12.65 -12.98
N LEU A 172 17.55 12.08 -12.04
CA LEU A 172 18.11 12.83 -10.91
C LEU A 172 19.07 13.92 -11.39
N ILE A 173 20.01 13.61 -12.29
CA ILE A 173 20.97 14.59 -12.82
C ILE A 173 20.28 15.72 -13.56
N MET A 174 19.21 15.43 -14.30
CA MET A 174 18.52 16.44 -15.10
C MET A 174 17.63 17.38 -14.29
N VAL A 175 17.19 16.99 -13.10
CA VAL A 175 16.21 17.74 -12.31
C VAL A 175 16.74 18.28 -10.99
N ILE A 176 17.87 17.80 -10.47
CA ILE A 176 18.48 18.30 -9.23
C ILE A 176 19.33 19.54 -9.57
N GLU A 177 19.05 20.63 -8.88
CA GLU A 177 19.82 21.87 -8.95
C GLU A 177 20.82 21.97 -7.76
N ALA A 178 21.86 22.78 -7.93
CA ALA A 178 22.95 22.86 -6.94
C ALA A 178 22.53 23.41 -5.58
N ASP A 179 21.45 24.17 -5.54
CA ASP A 179 20.89 24.82 -4.35
C ASP A 179 19.62 24.14 -3.84
N ASP A 180 19.23 22.99 -4.43
CA ASP A 180 18.13 22.21 -3.94
C ASP A 180 18.36 21.73 -2.51
N VAL A 181 17.45 22.09 -1.62
CA VAL A 181 17.44 21.63 -0.24
C VAL A 181 16.24 20.72 -0.04
N PHE A 182 16.43 19.42 -0.24
CA PHE A 182 15.37 18.44 0.02
C PHE A 182 15.28 18.12 1.51
N PRO A 183 14.09 18.21 2.12
CA PRO A 183 13.91 17.85 3.52
C PRO A 183 14.40 16.43 3.80
N GLY A 184 15.26 16.27 4.80
CA GLY A 184 15.79 14.98 5.22
C GLY A 184 16.78 14.33 4.26
N LYS A 185 17.31 15.06 3.28
CA LYS A 185 18.29 14.57 2.28
C LYS A 185 17.77 13.37 1.49
N VAL A 186 16.54 13.41 1.09
CA VAL A 186 15.87 12.40 0.26
C VAL A 186 15.45 13.01 -1.07
N TYR A 187 15.56 12.21 -2.14
CA TYR A 187 15.26 12.62 -3.50
C TYR A 187 14.25 11.64 -4.11
N PRO A 188 12.95 11.94 -4.00
CA PRO A 188 11.92 11.07 -4.58
C PRO A 188 11.81 11.25 -6.09
N LEU A 189 11.64 10.16 -6.83
CA LEU A 189 11.31 10.18 -8.25
C LEU A 189 9.79 10.08 -8.46
N ALA A 190 9.29 10.65 -9.55
CA ALA A 190 7.87 10.68 -9.89
C ALA A 190 6.99 11.25 -8.75
N GLN A 191 7.50 12.25 -8.04
CA GLN A 191 6.81 12.87 -6.90
C GLN A 191 5.49 13.52 -7.32
N TYR A 192 5.45 14.14 -8.50
CA TYR A 192 4.21 14.71 -9.03
C TYR A 192 3.20 13.62 -9.36
N ALA A 193 3.61 12.60 -10.11
CA ALA A 193 2.72 11.52 -10.52
C ALA A 193 2.16 10.72 -9.33
N THR A 194 2.97 10.50 -8.29
CA THR A 194 2.59 9.71 -7.11
C THR A 194 1.94 10.52 -6.00
N GLY A 195 2.17 11.83 -5.94
CA GLY A 195 1.77 12.69 -4.82
C GLY A 195 0.26 12.88 -4.65
N GLY A 196 -0.55 12.47 -5.62
CA GLY A 196 -2.02 12.49 -5.52
C GLY A 196 -2.60 11.19 -4.97
N ALA A 197 -2.03 10.06 -5.36
CA ALA A 197 -2.54 8.72 -5.05
C ALA A 197 -1.92 8.10 -3.80
N ASN A 198 -0.73 8.54 -3.43
CA ASN A 198 0.04 7.99 -2.33
C ASN A 198 0.37 9.08 -1.30
N PRO A 199 -0.14 9.01 -0.06
CA PRO A 199 0.20 9.99 0.99
C PRO A 199 1.70 10.03 1.29
N ASN A 200 2.43 8.96 0.97
CA ASN A 200 3.88 8.86 1.11
C ASN A 200 4.65 9.16 -0.19
N GLY A 201 3.95 9.47 -1.28
CA GLY A 201 4.55 9.75 -2.59
C GLY A 201 5.50 10.95 -2.59
N THR A 202 5.31 11.90 -1.68
CA THR A 202 6.22 13.03 -1.49
C THR A 202 7.57 12.63 -0.86
N TYR A 203 7.63 11.50 -0.16
CA TYR A 203 8.85 10.99 0.45
C TYR A 203 9.49 9.88 -0.39
N PHE A 204 8.73 8.87 -0.77
CA PHE A 204 9.26 7.71 -1.49
C PHE A 204 9.26 7.91 -3.02
N GLY A 205 8.39 8.80 -3.52
CA GLY A 205 8.09 8.82 -4.94
C GLY A 205 7.47 7.50 -5.38
N ILE A 206 7.87 7.02 -6.56
CA ILE A 206 7.43 5.72 -7.10
C ILE A 206 8.28 4.54 -6.60
N ARG A 207 9.42 4.82 -5.97
CA ARG A 207 10.39 3.79 -5.57
C ARG A 207 10.10 3.24 -4.17
N ARG A 208 10.73 2.12 -3.87
CA ARG A 208 10.62 1.44 -2.58
C ARG A 208 11.29 2.23 -1.45
N ALA A 209 12.40 2.86 -1.74
CA ALA A 209 13.09 3.82 -0.88
C ALA A 209 13.32 5.13 -1.66
N PRO A 210 13.40 6.28 -1.01
CA PRO A 210 13.83 7.50 -1.68
C PRO A 210 15.32 7.38 -2.05
N TYR A 211 15.76 8.09 -3.07
CA TYR A 211 17.20 8.23 -3.29
C TYR A 211 17.83 9.03 -2.17
N SER A 212 18.92 8.54 -1.64
CA SER A 212 19.70 9.20 -0.58
C SER A 212 21.09 8.61 -0.49
N VAL A 213 22.07 9.43 -0.12
CA VAL A 213 23.42 8.97 0.25
C VAL A 213 23.50 8.48 1.70
N GLU A 214 22.43 8.69 2.46
CA GLU A 214 22.36 8.29 3.87
C GLU A 214 21.70 6.91 4.00
N LEU A 215 22.46 5.94 4.51
CA LEU A 215 21.99 4.54 4.64
C LEU A 215 20.84 4.35 5.63
N ASP A 216 20.59 5.32 6.49
CA ASP A 216 19.43 5.36 7.37
C ASP A 216 18.14 5.85 6.64
N LYS A 217 18.27 6.30 5.39
CA LYS A 217 17.17 6.69 4.50
C LYS A 217 16.99 5.68 3.37
N ASN A 218 18.08 5.33 2.71
CA ASN A 218 18.08 4.28 1.68
C ASN A 218 19.12 3.21 2.02
N PRO A 219 18.71 2.11 2.67
CA PRO A 219 19.63 1.04 3.07
C PRO A 219 19.88 0.02 1.95
N LEU A 220 19.32 0.26 0.76
CA LEU A 220 19.47 -0.66 -0.37
C LEU A 220 20.91 -0.65 -0.90
N THR A 221 21.37 -1.83 -1.31
CA THR A 221 22.71 -2.07 -1.87
C THR A 221 22.61 -3.10 -2.99
N PHE A 222 23.66 -3.30 -3.77
CA PHE A 222 23.72 -4.30 -4.84
C PHE A 222 23.29 -5.71 -4.43
N GLN A 223 23.36 -6.08 -3.16
CA GLN A 223 22.84 -7.39 -2.74
C GLN A 223 21.33 -7.51 -2.88
N HIS A 224 20.60 -6.41 -2.83
CA HIS A 224 19.12 -6.39 -2.85
C HIS A 224 18.53 -6.57 -4.25
N ILE A 225 19.35 -6.56 -5.31
CA ILE A 225 18.92 -6.96 -6.66
C ILE A 225 18.70 -8.47 -6.79
N ARG A 226 19.16 -9.27 -5.82
CA ARG A 226 18.97 -10.73 -5.85
C ARG A 226 17.57 -11.07 -5.37
N LYS A 227 16.88 -11.95 -6.09
CA LYS A 227 15.53 -12.43 -5.71
C LYS A 227 15.44 -13.05 -4.30
N SER A 228 16.57 -13.56 -3.77
CA SER A 228 16.64 -14.18 -2.44
C SER A 228 17.07 -13.21 -1.34
N ALA A 229 17.45 -11.97 -1.67
CA ALA A 229 17.85 -11.01 -0.67
C ALA A 229 16.62 -10.50 0.10
N LYS A 230 16.71 -10.53 1.41
CA LYS A 230 15.68 -9.92 2.26
C LYS A 230 15.87 -8.42 2.24
N LEU A 231 14.78 -7.68 2.08
CA LEU A 231 14.80 -6.24 2.20
C LEU A 231 15.11 -5.83 3.64
N PRO A 232 15.84 -4.72 3.83
CA PRO A 232 16.13 -4.23 5.18
C PRO A 232 14.84 -3.79 5.87
N MET A 233 14.70 -4.21 7.13
CA MET A 233 13.56 -3.85 8.00
C MET A 233 13.90 -2.71 8.97
N THR A 234 15.09 -2.13 8.83
CA THR A 234 15.60 -1.09 9.75
C THR A 234 15.07 0.30 9.45
N VAL A 235 14.57 0.51 8.25
CA VAL A 235 13.99 1.79 7.80
C VAL A 235 12.66 1.55 7.12
N PRO A 236 11.77 2.55 7.10
CA PRO A 236 10.53 2.46 6.35
C PRO A 236 10.79 2.27 4.85
N LEU A 237 10.11 1.30 4.26
CA LEU A 237 10.02 1.12 2.80
C LEU A 237 8.62 1.49 2.33
N SER A 238 8.50 1.91 1.08
CA SER A 238 7.20 2.28 0.52
C SER A 238 6.22 1.11 0.58
N PRO A 239 5.06 1.27 1.23
CA PRO A 239 4.07 0.20 1.33
C PRO A 239 3.35 -0.05 0.00
N THR A 240 3.45 0.86 -0.95
CA THR A 240 2.74 0.80 -2.23
C THR A 240 3.57 0.25 -3.37
N SER A 241 4.89 0.06 -3.17
CA SER A 241 5.73 -0.56 -4.19
C SER A 241 5.51 -2.07 -4.20
N PRO A 242 4.96 -2.66 -5.29
CA PRO A 242 4.69 -4.10 -5.38
C PRO A 242 5.96 -4.92 -5.66
N GLU A 243 7.07 -4.27 -5.94
CA GLU A 243 8.29 -4.94 -6.37
C GLU A 243 8.94 -5.72 -5.23
N MET A 244 9.11 -7.02 -5.46
CA MET A 244 9.79 -7.92 -4.51
C MET A 244 11.31 -7.86 -4.64
N THR A 245 11.81 -7.35 -5.76
CA THR A 245 13.23 -7.16 -6.06
C THR A 245 13.45 -5.73 -6.51
N GLU A 246 14.45 -5.09 -5.94
CA GLU A 246 14.80 -3.72 -6.31
C GLU A 246 15.78 -3.73 -7.47
N VAL A 247 15.45 -3.03 -8.54
CA VAL A 247 16.31 -2.86 -9.72
C VAL A 247 16.68 -1.41 -10.00
N HIS A 248 16.03 -0.47 -9.32
CA HIS A 248 16.17 0.96 -9.56
C HIS A 248 17.06 1.66 -8.53
N ASN A 249 16.78 1.44 -7.26
CA ASN A 249 17.39 2.20 -6.14
C ASN A 249 18.77 1.70 -5.68
N VAL A 250 19.40 0.82 -6.41
CA VAL A 250 20.66 0.19 -5.98
C VAL A 250 21.85 0.79 -6.68
#